data_c6890c23db7e6f0a1b5c8ebced74d01c
#
_entry.id   c6890c23db7e6f0a1b5c8ebced74d01c
#
_cell.length_a   1.000
_cell.length_b   1.000
_cell.length_c   1.000
_cell.angle_alpha   90.00
_cell.angle_beta   90.00
_cell.angle_gamma   90.00
#
_symmetry.space_group_name_H-M   'P 1'
#
loop_
_entity.id
_entity.type
_entity.pdbx_description
1 polymer ?
#
loop_
_entity_poly.entity_id
_entity_poly.type
_entity_poly.pdbx_seq_one_letter_code
_entity_poly.pdbx_strand_id
1 'polypeptide(L)'
;LSTGAWSERLCALFGVPSAALPEVTASYGQIARTDPSAFCGLDLPITGIAGDQQAALVGQAGFTAGDAKCTYGTGSFLLVHTGDRIRHSAHGLLTTVALAHPDGRRDFALEGSVFVTGAAVQWLRDGLGIIASASEVEALAASVPDSGGVVFVPALTGLGAPDWDPTARGLVIGIT
;
A
#
# COMPACT_ATOMS: atom_id res chain seq x y z
N LEU A 1 0.01 6.50 -16.00
CA LEU A 1 -1.39 6.36 -15.55
C LEU A 1 -2.38 6.74 -16.63
N SER A 2 -2.24 7.91 -17.27
CA SER A 2 -3.21 8.42 -18.27
C SER A 2 -3.33 7.56 -19.53
N THR A 3 -2.25 6.95 -19.98
CA THR A 3 -2.23 6.12 -21.19
C THR A 3 -2.62 4.67 -20.92
N GLY A 4 -2.42 4.17 -19.71
CA GLY A 4 -2.56 2.75 -19.35
C GLY A 4 -1.54 1.85 -20.05
N ALA A 5 -0.41 2.40 -20.41
CA ALA A 5 0.69 1.68 -21.06
C ALA A 5 2.01 1.99 -20.36
N TRP A 6 3.00 1.16 -20.61
CA TRP A 6 4.38 1.42 -20.16
C TRP A 6 4.92 2.71 -20.80
N SER A 7 5.67 3.48 -20.03
CA SER A 7 6.27 4.71 -20.50
C SER A 7 7.65 4.43 -21.09
N GLU A 8 7.81 4.60 -22.40
CA GLU A 8 9.11 4.46 -23.07
C GLU A 8 10.18 5.36 -22.45
N ARG A 9 9.79 6.58 -22.03
CA ARG A 9 10.70 7.50 -21.35
C ARG A 9 11.20 6.92 -20.01
N LEU A 10 10.33 6.31 -19.22
CA LEU A 10 10.72 5.70 -17.94
C LEU A 10 11.51 4.41 -18.19
N CYS A 11 11.12 3.62 -19.16
CA CYS A 11 11.88 2.43 -19.58
C CYS A 11 13.33 2.80 -19.92
N ALA A 12 13.50 3.84 -20.74
CA ALA A 12 14.82 4.34 -21.08
C ALA A 12 15.61 4.89 -19.89
N LEU A 13 14.94 5.65 -18.99
CA LEU A 13 15.55 6.20 -17.78
C LEU A 13 16.08 5.11 -16.83
N PHE A 14 15.33 4.01 -16.68
CA PHE A 14 15.70 2.89 -15.81
C PHE A 14 16.52 1.81 -16.51
N GLY A 15 16.79 1.95 -17.82
CA GLY A 15 17.52 0.96 -18.61
C GLY A 15 16.77 -0.38 -18.77
N VAL A 16 15.43 -0.34 -18.70
CA VAL A 16 14.58 -1.53 -18.83
C VAL A 16 14.02 -1.59 -20.26
N PRO A 17 14.33 -2.63 -21.06
CA PRO A 17 13.72 -2.80 -22.37
C PRO A 17 12.20 -2.98 -22.25
N SER A 18 11.42 -2.22 -23.01
CA SER A 18 9.95 -2.34 -22.99
C SER A 18 9.48 -3.74 -23.37
N ALA A 19 10.22 -4.45 -24.22
CA ALA A 19 9.94 -5.83 -24.59
C ALA A 19 10.09 -6.85 -23.43
N ALA A 20 10.74 -6.47 -22.33
CA ALA A 20 10.88 -7.32 -21.14
C ALA A 20 9.72 -7.10 -20.15
N LEU A 21 8.86 -6.13 -20.38
CA LEU A 21 7.74 -5.83 -19.50
C LEU A 21 6.48 -6.62 -19.92
N PRO A 22 5.68 -7.08 -18.94
CA PRO A 22 4.44 -7.78 -19.24
C PRO A 22 3.41 -6.86 -19.89
N GLU A 23 2.42 -7.43 -20.53
CA GLU A 23 1.25 -6.69 -21.04
C GLU A 23 0.47 -6.08 -19.87
N VAL A 24 0.05 -4.82 -20.04
CA VAL A 24 -0.87 -4.16 -19.09
C VAL A 24 -2.29 -4.58 -19.45
N THR A 25 -2.99 -5.21 -18.51
CA THR A 25 -4.33 -5.76 -18.73
C THR A 25 -5.35 -5.18 -17.74
N ALA A 26 -6.63 -5.51 -17.94
CA ALA A 26 -7.69 -5.18 -17.00
C ALA A 26 -7.48 -5.90 -15.66
N SER A 27 -8.03 -5.33 -14.58
CA SER A 27 -7.94 -5.93 -13.24
C SER A 27 -8.87 -7.14 -13.08
N TYR A 28 -9.86 -7.29 -13.92
CA TYR A 28 -10.83 -8.41 -13.88
C TYR A 28 -11.37 -8.71 -15.30
N GLY A 29 -12.10 -9.82 -15.42
CA GLY A 29 -12.55 -10.36 -16.71
C GLY A 29 -11.72 -11.59 -17.10
N GLN A 30 -11.86 -12.05 -18.33
CA GLN A 30 -11.03 -13.16 -18.81
C GLN A 30 -9.68 -12.61 -19.29
N ILE A 31 -8.67 -12.69 -18.40
CA ILE A 31 -7.32 -12.14 -18.63
C ILE A 31 -6.44 -13.17 -19.34
N ALA A 32 -6.42 -14.40 -18.83
CA ALA A 32 -5.59 -15.49 -19.32
C ALA A 32 -6.20 -16.84 -18.96
N ARG A 33 -5.48 -17.90 -19.26
CA ARG A 33 -5.78 -19.27 -18.78
C ARG A 33 -4.54 -19.90 -18.18
N THR A 34 -4.73 -20.84 -17.28
CA THR A 34 -3.63 -21.63 -16.73
C THR A 34 -3.09 -22.60 -17.80
N ASP A 35 -1.80 -22.88 -17.77
CA ASP A 35 -1.20 -23.96 -18.55
C ASP A 35 -1.41 -25.28 -17.81
N PRO A 36 -2.16 -26.25 -18.37
CA PRO A 36 -2.40 -27.53 -17.72
C PRO A 36 -1.10 -28.28 -17.39
N SER A 37 -0.04 -28.11 -18.19
CA SER A 37 1.24 -28.76 -17.94
C SER A 37 1.94 -28.25 -16.67
N ALA A 38 1.68 -26.99 -16.31
CA ALA A 38 2.25 -26.33 -15.13
C ALA A 38 1.27 -26.25 -13.94
N PHE A 39 -0.02 -26.46 -14.18
CA PHE A 39 -1.07 -26.25 -13.17
C PHE A 39 -1.94 -27.52 -12.96
N CYS A 40 -1.31 -28.59 -12.50
CA CYS A 40 -1.99 -29.84 -12.07
C CYS A 40 -2.95 -30.44 -13.13
N GLY A 41 -2.70 -30.24 -14.41
CA GLY A 41 -3.59 -30.70 -15.49
C GLY A 41 -4.85 -29.88 -15.70
N LEU A 42 -5.00 -28.76 -14.99
CA LEU A 42 -6.20 -27.92 -15.04
C LEU A 42 -6.07 -26.75 -16.01
N ASP A 43 -7.05 -26.61 -16.90
CA ASP A 43 -7.21 -25.46 -17.79
C ASP A 43 -8.29 -24.53 -17.21
N LEU A 44 -7.91 -23.59 -16.37
CA LEU A 44 -8.81 -22.66 -15.69
C LEU A 44 -8.64 -21.23 -16.20
N PRO A 45 -9.73 -20.44 -16.29
CA PRO A 45 -9.60 -19.02 -16.60
C PRO A 45 -8.99 -18.27 -15.41
N ILE A 46 -8.05 -17.37 -15.70
CA ILE A 46 -7.55 -16.36 -14.78
C ILE A 46 -8.40 -15.12 -14.98
N THR A 47 -9.19 -14.77 -13.97
CA THR A 47 -10.25 -13.75 -14.09
C THR A 47 -10.01 -12.52 -13.25
N GLY A 48 -8.92 -12.44 -12.51
CA GLY A 48 -8.56 -11.28 -11.70
C GLY A 48 -7.05 -11.17 -11.49
N ILE A 49 -6.55 -9.95 -11.57
CA ILE A 49 -5.18 -9.59 -11.25
C ILE A 49 -5.16 -8.19 -10.64
N ALA A 50 -4.62 -8.05 -9.45
CA ALA A 50 -4.52 -6.75 -8.78
C ALA A 50 -3.37 -6.76 -7.77
N GLY A 51 -2.80 -5.60 -7.50
CA GLY A 51 -1.95 -5.42 -6.32
C GLY A 51 -2.75 -5.64 -5.04
N ASP A 52 -2.10 -6.08 -3.97
CA ASP A 52 -2.74 -6.39 -2.69
C ASP A 52 -3.54 -5.20 -2.11
N GLN A 53 -3.02 -4.00 -2.23
CA GLN A 53 -3.67 -2.79 -1.73
C GLN A 53 -4.93 -2.43 -2.52
N GLN A 54 -4.90 -2.58 -3.85
CA GLN A 54 -6.05 -2.40 -4.74
C GLN A 54 -7.10 -3.50 -4.51
N ALA A 55 -6.65 -4.75 -4.38
CA ALA A 55 -7.53 -5.87 -4.04
C ALA A 55 -8.24 -5.66 -2.69
N ALA A 56 -7.53 -5.11 -1.69
CA ALA A 56 -8.11 -4.77 -0.40
C ALA A 56 -9.15 -3.64 -0.50
N LEU A 57 -8.94 -2.63 -1.34
CA LEU A 57 -9.95 -1.58 -1.58
C LEU A 57 -11.24 -2.19 -2.16
N VAL A 58 -11.11 -3.05 -3.17
CA VAL A 58 -12.25 -3.79 -3.75
C VAL A 58 -12.91 -4.70 -2.71
N GLY A 59 -12.12 -5.43 -1.92
CA GLY A 59 -12.60 -6.33 -0.87
C GLY A 59 -13.36 -5.61 0.25
N GLN A 60 -13.09 -4.32 0.47
CA GLN A 60 -13.83 -3.45 1.40
C GLN A 60 -14.99 -2.70 0.71
N ALA A 61 -15.36 -3.12 -0.51
CA ALA A 61 -16.40 -2.49 -1.31
C ALA A 61 -16.16 -1.01 -1.64
N GLY A 62 -14.90 -0.59 -1.75
CA GLY A 62 -14.50 0.78 -2.07
C GLY A 62 -14.64 1.07 -3.57
N PHE A 63 -15.85 1.20 -4.08
CA PHE A 63 -16.16 1.37 -5.51
C PHE A 63 -16.52 2.80 -5.90
N THR A 64 -16.75 3.67 -4.92
CA THR A 64 -17.25 5.03 -5.14
C THR A 64 -16.17 6.05 -4.75
N ALA A 65 -16.10 7.16 -5.50
CA ALA A 65 -15.20 8.26 -5.15
C ALA A 65 -15.46 8.75 -3.72
N GLY A 66 -14.42 8.75 -2.90
CA GLY A 66 -14.47 9.05 -1.47
C GLY A 66 -14.40 7.81 -0.56
N ASP A 67 -14.70 6.62 -1.08
CA ASP A 67 -14.47 5.39 -0.32
C ASP A 67 -12.99 5.21 -0.03
N ALA A 68 -12.68 4.71 1.15
CA ALA A 68 -11.30 4.52 1.58
C ALA A 68 -11.13 3.20 2.34
N LYS A 69 -9.93 2.66 2.27
CA LYS A 69 -9.49 1.57 3.14
C LYS A 69 -8.13 1.91 3.76
N CYS A 70 -7.87 1.41 4.94
CA CYS A 70 -6.54 1.43 5.53
C CYS A 70 -6.16 0.01 5.93
N THR A 71 -5.04 -0.46 5.41
CA THR A 71 -4.45 -1.73 5.82
C THR A 71 -3.43 -1.45 6.92
N TYR A 72 -3.63 -2.03 8.08
CA TYR A 72 -2.70 -1.99 9.20
C TYR A 72 -1.92 -3.30 9.26
N GLY A 73 -0.62 -3.25 8.95
CA GLY A 73 0.31 -4.37 8.99
C GLY A 73 1.65 -3.93 9.56
N THR A 74 2.76 -4.41 9.02
CA THR A 74 4.12 -3.93 9.32
C THR A 74 4.21 -2.41 9.14
N GLY A 75 3.72 -1.91 8.02
CA GLY A 75 3.36 -0.52 7.77
C GLY A 75 1.85 -0.37 7.63
N SER A 76 1.38 0.83 7.34
CA SER A 76 -0.02 1.12 7.01
C SER A 76 -0.15 1.75 5.64
N PHE A 77 -1.17 1.33 4.92
CA PHE A 77 -1.43 1.76 3.54
C PHE A 77 -2.88 2.22 3.40
N LEU A 78 -3.04 3.51 3.23
CA LEU A 78 -4.33 4.15 2.98
C LEU A 78 -4.54 4.27 1.47
N LEU A 79 -5.67 3.79 0.97
CA LEU A 79 -6.15 4.11 -0.39
C LEU A 79 -7.49 4.83 -0.29
N VAL A 80 -7.61 5.92 -1.05
CA VAL A 80 -8.85 6.69 -1.19
C VAL A 80 -9.23 6.70 -2.67
N HIS A 81 -10.36 6.10 -3.01
CA HIS A 81 -10.89 6.06 -4.36
C HIS A 81 -11.22 7.48 -4.86
N THR A 82 -10.77 7.85 -6.06
CA THR A 82 -10.98 9.20 -6.62
C THR A 82 -11.89 9.23 -7.85
N GLY A 83 -12.49 8.08 -8.18
CA GLY A 83 -13.31 7.91 -9.38
C GLY A 83 -12.46 7.79 -10.66
N ASP A 84 -13.04 8.19 -11.76
CA ASP A 84 -12.47 8.11 -13.11
C ASP A 84 -11.43 9.20 -13.44
N ARG A 85 -11.06 10.01 -12.46
CA ARG A 85 -10.17 11.15 -12.65
C ARG A 85 -8.86 10.99 -11.90
N ILE A 86 -7.77 11.20 -12.61
CA ILE A 86 -6.44 11.35 -11.99
C ILE A 86 -6.47 12.59 -11.08
N ARG A 87 -6.20 12.38 -9.79
CA ARG A 87 -6.06 13.44 -8.81
C ARG A 87 -4.62 13.49 -8.32
N HIS A 88 -4.08 14.70 -8.24
CA HIS A 88 -2.78 14.93 -7.63
C HIS A 88 -2.99 15.50 -6.22
N SER A 89 -2.35 14.90 -5.24
CA SER A 89 -2.38 15.39 -3.86
C SER A 89 -1.45 16.58 -3.70
N ALA A 90 -1.93 17.63 -3.02
CA ALA A 90 -1.08 18.72 -2.54
C ALA A 90 -0.31 18.34 -1.25
N HIS A 91 -0.58 17.16 -0.69
CA HIS A 91 -0.07 16.69 0.61
C HIS A 91 0.75 15.41 0.50
N GLY A 92 1.48 15.22 -0.61
CA GLY A 92 2.45 14.12 -0.75
C GLY A 92 1.87 12.72 -0.93
N LEU A 93 0.55 12.57 -1.15
CA LEU A 93 0.00 11.25 -1.49
C LEU A 93 0.29 10.91 -2.95
N LEU A 94 0.51 9.63 -3.22
CA LEU A 94 0.73 9.12 -4.57
C LEU A 94 -0.61 8.94 -5.29
N THR A 95 -0.59 9.07 -6.62
CA THR A 95 -1.74 8.69 -7.45
C THR A 95 -1.48 7.32 -8.06
N THR A 96 -2.44 6.42 -7.95
CA THR A 96 -2.37 5.06 -8.50
C THR A 96 -3.65 4.71 -9.26
N VAL A 97 -3.61 3.62 -10.04
CA VAL A 97 -4.81 3.00 -10.60
C VAL A 97 -5.44 2.15 -9.51
N ALA A 98 -6.72 2.41 -9.20
CA ALA A 98 -7.48 1.59 -8.26
C ALA A 98 -8.02 0.34 -8.96
N LEU A 99 -8.59 0.49 -10.16
CA LEU A 99 -9.21 -0.58 -10.93
C LEU A 99 -9.13 -0.27 -12.42
N ALA A 100 -8.69 -1.25 -13.21
CA ALA A 100 -8.74 -1.20 -14.66
C ALA A 100 -9.87 -2.08 -15.16
N HIS A 101 -10.81 -1.51 -15.90
CA HIS A 101 -12.00 -2.20 -16.41
C HIS A 101 -11.74 -2.85 -17.79
N PRO A 102 -12.47 -3.93 -18.13
CA PRO A 102 -12.32 -4.59 -19.44
C PRO A 102 -12.69 -3.70 -20.64
N ASP A 103 -13.51 -2.68 -20.43
CA ASP A 103 -13.90 -1.69 -21.45
C ASP A 103 -12.86 -0.56 -21.64
N GLY A 104 -11.74 -0.63 -20.95
CA GLY A 104 -10.64 0.33 -21.00
C GLY A 104 -10.78 1.53 -20.07
N ARG A 105 -11.89 1.66 -19.34
CA ARG A 105 -12.01 2.65 -18.25
C ARG A 105 -11.05 2.32 -17.13
N ARG A 106 -10.67 3.33 -16.35
CA ARG A 106 -9.84 3.19 -15.15
C ARG A 106 -10.38 4.07 -14.05
N ASP A 107 -10.44 3.49 -12.88
CA ASP A 107 -10.63 4.23 -11.65
C ASP A 107 -9.28 4.44 -10.97
N PHE A 108 -9.15 5.57 -10.31
CA PHE A 108 -7.91 5.98 -9.66
C PHE A 108 -8.07 6.08 -8.15
N ALA A 109 -6.96 6.09 -7.45
CA ALA A 109 -6.91 6.31 -6.01
C ALA A 109 -5.73 7.21 -5.65
N LEU A 110 -5.85 7.87 -4.50
CA LEU A 110 -4.72 8.43 -3.78
C LEU A 110 -4.23 7.40 -2.77
N GLU A 111 -2.91 7.26 -2.67
CA GLU A 111 -2.26 6.32 -1.78
C GLU A 111 -1.34 7.04 -0.81
N GLY A 112 -1.51 6.75 0.48
CA GLY A 112 -0.60 7.15 1.55
C GLY A 112 0.05 5.92 2.18
N SER A 113 1.38 5.94 2.27
CA SER A 113 2.16 4.84 2.84
C SER A 113 2.86 5.29 4.12
N VAL A 114 2.58 4.62 5.23
CA VAL A 114 3.29 4.75 6.51
C VAL A 114 4.15 3.51 6.69
N PHE A 115 5.48 3.64 6.66
CA PHE A 115 6.37 2.49 6.59
C PHE A 115 6.43 1.67 7.88
N VAL A 116 6.21 2.29 9.03
CA VAL A 116 6.35 1.67 10.34
C VAL A 116 5.09 1.90 11.17
N THR A 117 4.30 0.85 11.36
CA THR A 117 3.12 0.80 12.24
C THR A 117 3.22 -0.41 13.17
N GLY A 118 2.82 -1.59 12.73
CA GLY A 118 3.01 -2.83 13.50
C GLY A 118 4.48 -3.15 13.75
N ALA A 119 5.38 -2.73 12.84
CA ALA A 119 6.82 -2.83 13.05
C ALA A 119 7.31 -2.03 14.28
N ALA A 120 6.65 -0.91 14.65
CA ALA A 120 6.95 -0.19 15.87
C ALA A 120 6.67 -1.06 17.11
N VAL A 121 5.55 -1.78 17.13
CA VAL A 121 5.19 -2.70 18.21
C VAL A 121 6.18 -3.87 18.28
N GLN A 122 6.57 -4.42 17.13
CA GLN A 122 7.62 -5.45 17.07
C GLN A 122 8.94 -4.93 17.63
N TRP A 123 9.31 -3.70 17.30
CA TRP A 123 10.52 -3.07 17.82
C TRP A 123 10.48 -2.86 19.35
N LEU A 124 9.33 -2.48 19.92
CA LEU A 124 9.15 -2.39 21.38
C LEU A 124 9.39 -3.75 22.04
N ARG A 125 8.94 -4.84 21.41
CA ARG A 125 9.12 -6.21 21.88
C ARG A 125 10.57 -6.70 21.69
N ASP A 126 11.04 -6.68 20.43
CA ASP A 126 12.26 -7.38 20.02
C ASP A 126 13.52 -6.49 20.17
N GLY A 127 13.39 -5.18 19.98
CA GLY A 127 14.48 -4.22 20.07
C GLY A 127 14.70 -3.67 21.46
N LEU A 128 13.63 -3.27 22.14
CA LEU A 128 13.71 -2.71 23.49
C LEU A 128 13.40 -3.73 24.60
N GLY A 129 12.66 -4.79 24.32
CA GLY A 129 12.29 -5.80 25.31
C GLY A 129 11.37 -5.28 26.42
N ILE A 130 10.61 -4.19 26.16
CA ILE A 130 9.73 -3.57 27.18
C ILE A 130 8.32 -4.15 27.19
N ILE A 131 7.98 -4.99 26.22
CA ILE A 131 6.78 -5.82 26.17
C ILE A 131 7.18 -7.25 25.80
N ALA A 132 6.43 -8.25 26.26
CA ALA A 132 6.68 -9.65 25.90
C ALA A 132 5.89 -10.07 24.66
N SER A 133 4.74 -9.46 24.41
CA SER A 133 3.89 -9.76 23.24
C SER A 133 3.19 -8.51 22.74
N ALA A 134 2.83 -8.51 21.44
CA ALA A 134 2.08 -7.41 20.83
C ALA A 134 0.68 -7.23 21.45
N SER A 135 0.08 -8.29 21.99
CA SER A 135 -1.23 -8.24 22.64
C SER A 135 -1.25 -7.47 23.98
N GLU A 136 -0.10 -7.19 24.56
CA GLU A 136 -0.01 -6.40 25.80
C GLU A 136 -0.22 -4.90 25.56
N VAL A 137 0.02 -4.42 24.35
CA VAL A 137 0.05 -2.98 24.03
C VAL A 137 -1.28 -2.30 24.36
N GLU A 138 -2.41 -2.93 24.01
CA GLU A 138 -3.73 -2.35 24.28
C GLU A 138 -3.97 -2.17 25.79
N ALA A 139 -3.71 -3.19 26.57
CA ALA A 139 -3.91 -3.14 28.03
C ALA A 139 -2.97 -2.12 28.70
N LEU A 140 -1.71 -2.06 28.26
CA LEU A 140 -0.75 -1.08 28.76
C LEU A 140 -1.16 0.35 28.39
N ALA A 141 -1.55 0.59 27.15
CA ALA A 141 -2.01 1.91 26.70
C ALA A 141 -3.27 2.35 27.46
N ALA A 142 -4.21 1.43 27.69
CA ALA A 142 -5.44 1.73 28.44
C ALA A 142 -5.21 1.93 29.95
N SER A 143 -4.07 1.55 30.49
CA SER A 143 -3.75 1.69 31.93
C SER A 143 -3.35 3.11 32.35
N VAL A 144 -3.12 4.00 31.37
CA VAL A 144 -2.72 5.40 31.60
C VAL A 144 -3.67 6.36 30.87
N PRO A 145 -3.89 7.58 31.39
CA PRO A 145 -4.81 8.53 30.77
C PRO A 145 -4.28 9.11 29.45
N ASP A 146 -2.96 9.22 29.30
CA ASP A 146 -2.27 9.76 28.14
C ASP A 146 -0.80 9.31 28.10
N SER A 147 -0.03 9.81 27.14
CA SER A 147 1.40 9.48 27.00
C SER A 147 2.32 10.19 27.98
N GLY A 148 1.81 11.02 28.90
CA GLY A 148 2.62 11.84 29.80
C GLY A 148 3.55 12.83 29.08
N GLY A 149 3.20 13.23 27.84
CA GLY A 149 4.02 14.10 27.00
C GLY A 149 5.10 13.37 26.19
N VAL A 150 5.17 12.04 26.27
CA VAL A 150 6.09 11.25 25.44
C VAL A 150 5.55 11.20 24.01
N VAL A 151 6.41 11.54 23.06
CA VAL A 151 6.15 11.42 21.62
C VAL A 151 7.15 10.44 21.02
N PHE A 152 6.61 9.48 20.26
CA PHE A 152 7.42 8.52 19.52
C PHE A 152 7.21 8.70 18.02
N VAL A 153 8.29 8.98 17.30
CA VAL A 153 8.33 9.02 15.82
C VAL A 153 8.99 7.74 15.34
N PRO A 154 8.24 6.77 14.83
CA PRO A 154 8.78 5.46 14.47
C PRO A 154 9.42 5.44 13.08
N ALA A 155 10.26 6.44 12.74
CA ALA A 155 10.95 6.52 11.45
C ALA A 155 12.14 5.54 11.40
N LEU A 156 11.91 4.25 11.70
CA LEU A 156 12.97 3.23 11.78
C LEU A 156 13.55 2.91 10.38
N THR A 157 12.76 3.13 9.33
CA THR A 157 13.15 2.94 7.93
C THR A 157 12.92 4.19 7.08
N GLY A 158 12.94 5.38 7.70
CA GLY A 158 12.56 6.64 7.09
C GLY A 158 11.08 6.95 7.26
N LEU A 159 10.63 8.06 6.68
CA LEU A 159 9.23 8.47 6.62
C LEU A 159 8.66 8.22 5.23
N GLY A 160 7.43 7.71 5.19
CA GLY A 160 6.62 7.62 4.00
C GLY A 160 5.83 8.91 3.74
N ALA A 161 4.58 8.77 3.31
CA ALA A 161 3.71 9.93 3.11
C ALA A 161 3.47 10.68 4.43
N PRO A 162 3.39 12.01 4.40
CA PRO A 162 3.53 12.91 3.25
C PRO A 162 4.96 13.33 2.93
N ASP A 163 5.94 13.04 3.80
CA ASP A 163 7.27 13.64 3.78
C ASP A 163 8.22 12.96 2.80
N TRP A 164 8.09 11.65 2.59
CA TRP A 164 8.93 10.83 1.72
C TRP A 164 10.44 11.02 1.99
N ASP A 165 10.82 11.10 3.29
CA ASP A 165 12.20 11.26 3.71
C ASP A 165 12.85 9.91 4.10
N PRO A 166 13.66 9.30 3.23
CA PRO A 166 14.34 8.04 3.52
C PRO A 166 15.48 8.21 4.55
N THR A 167 15.87 9.46 4.84
CA THR A 167 16.96 9.76 5.78
C THR A 167 16.47 10.03 7.20
N ALA A 168 15.17 10.23 7.39
CA ALA A 168 14.57 10.39 8.71
C ALA A 168 14.88 9.18 9.61
N ARG A 169 14.99 9.43 10.90
CA ARG A 169 15.28 8.41 11.91
C ARG A 169 14.28 8.48 13.04
N GLY A 170 14.09 7.34 13.71
CA GLY A 170 13.23 7.24 14.89
C GLY A 170 13.65 8.19 16.00
N LEU A 171 12.67 8.72 16.72
CA LEU A 171 12.87 9.63 17.85
C LEU A 171 11.88 9.29 18.95
N VAL A 172 12.35 9.26 20.19
CA VAL A 172 11.50 9.26 21.40
C VAL A 172 11.89 10.50 22.20
N ILE A 173 10.93 11.35 22.53
CA ILE A 173 11.15 12.59 23.26
C ILE A 173 10.08 12.75 24.34
N GLY A 174 10.41 13.48 25.41
CA GLY A 174 9.50 13.74 26.53
C GLY A 174 9.53 12.68 27.62
N ILE A 175 10.52 11.79 27.64
CA ILE A 175 10.71 10.83 28.74
C ILE A 175 11.18 11.59 29.99
N THR A 176 10.52 11.35 31.12
CA THR A 176 10.84 11.92 32.43
C THR A 176 11.15 10.84 33.45
#